data_b25c31faeddce574f59815c4d332742b
#
_entry.id   b25c31faeddce574f59815c4d332742b
#
_cell.length_a   1.000
_cell.length_b   1.000
_cell.length_c   1.000
_cell.angle_alpha   90.00
_cell.angle_beta   90.00
_cell.angle_gamma   90.00
#
_symmetry.space_group_name_H-M   'P 1'
#
loop_
_entity.id
_entity.type
_entity.pdbx_description
1 polymer ?
#
loop_
_entity_poly.entity_id
_entity_poly.type
_entity_poly.pdbx_seq_one_letter_code
_entity_poly.pdbx_strand_id
1 'polypeptide(L)'
;MPDAFKPHTLHRRRLRAVWRSAGWPCHDMVEVELLAAGLLERVRSATGHETLRVTDAGIALLAETLQRNRRTRDAHEALVERVAREMTRSGRLAWRGLSLRARVGEGWAMAMPDVYSIRHTTVEAYLEPIVHEIKVRRADLLCDLRIAAKRAAYVQLSSECWYVIARGIAEPDEIPPECGVMVATDEGLDVARPAPKRAMQVPFGLWMALARATPLDGWRSEDAQQDL
;
A
#
# COMPACT_ATOMS: atom_id res chain seq x y z
N MET A 1 -16.27 -0.14 35.91
CA MET A 1 -16.94 -0.04 34.60
C MET A 1 -16.51 -1.23 33.78
N PRO A 2 -17.41 -2.07 33.26
CA PRO A 2 -16.98 -3.14 32.35
C PRO A 2 -16.31 -2.50 31.15
N ASP A 3 -15.19 -3.09 30.73
CA ASP A 3 -14.41 -2.61 29.59
C ASP A 3 -15.32 -2.52 28.34
N ALA A 4 -15.37 -1.38 27.70
CA ALA A 4 -16.24 -1.16 26.53
C ALA A 4 -15.87 -2.19 25.44
N PHE A 5 -16.85 -2.89 24.90
CA PHE A 5 -16.65 -3.88 23.84
C PHE A 5 -15.85 -3.30 22.67
N LYS A 6 -14.69 -3.90 22.37
CA LYS A 6 -13.82 -3.49 21.29
C LYS A 6 -13.89 -4.49 20.13
N PRO A 7 -14.65 -4.18 19.06
CA PRO A 7 -14.79 -5.09 17.94
C PRO A 7 -13.45 -5.30 17.23
N HIS A 8 -13.02 -6.56 17.09
CA HIS A 8 -11.83 -6.96 16.33
C HIS A 8 -12.17 -7.43 14.90
N THR A 9 -11.19 -7.94 14.17
CA THR A 9 -11.32 -8.29 12.74
C THR A 9 -12.41 -9.34 12.47
N LEU A 10 -12.56 -10.36 13.35
CA LEU A 10 -13.58 -11.41 13.18
C LEU A 10 -15.00 -10.84 13.35
N HIS A 11 -15.22 -9.95 14.33
CA HIS A 11 -16.50 -9.28 14.53
C HIS A 11 -16.90 -8.47 13.28
N ARG A 12 -15.99 -7.66 12.73
CA ARG A 12 -16.25 -6.88 11.52
C ARG A 12 -16.48 -7.74 10.28
N ARG A 13 -15.80 -8.89 10.21
CA ARG A 13 -16.02 -9.89 9.15
C ARG A 13 -17.40 -10.50 9.26
N ARG A 14 -17.83 -10.89 10.47
CA ARG A 14 -19.15 -11.45 10.72
C ARG A 14 -20.26 -10.44 10.44
N LEU A 15 -20.16 -9.22 10.92
CA LEU A 15 -21.14 -8.17 10.63
C LEU A 15 -21.31 -7.96 9.11
N ARG A 16 -20.21 -7.93 8.34
CA ARG A 16 -20.28 -7.85 6.88
C ARG A 16 -20.92 -9.05 6.23
N ALA A 17 -20.67 -10.24 6.76
CA ALA A 17 -21.29 -11.48 6.27
C ALA A 17 -22.81 -11.46 6.50
N VAL A 18 -23.26 -11.10 7.69
CA VAL A 18 -24.69 -10.96 8.01
C VAL A 18 -25.33 -9.87 7.13
N TRP A 19 -24.67 -8.69 6.97
CA TRP A 19 -25.18 -7.61 6.15
C TRP A 19 -25.39 -7.98 4.67
N ARG A 20 -24.56 -8.90 4.14
CA ARG A 20 -24.57 -9.32 2.73
C ARG A 20 -25.35 -10.59 2.45
N SER A 21 -25.88 -11.22 3.47
CA SER A 21 -26.58 -12.51 3.39
C SER A 21 -27.99 -12.43 3.93
N ALA A 22 -28.68 -13.58 3.95
CA ALA A 22 -29.99 -13.70 4.57
C ALA A 22 -29.95 -13.67 6.13
N GLY A 23 -28.75 -13.51 6.72
CA GLY A 23 -28.59 -13.41 8.17
C GLY A 23 -28.75 -14.75 8.91
N TRP A 24 -28.27 -15.85 8.34
CA TRP A 24 -28.33 -17.15 9.01
C TRP A 24 -27.50 -17.15 10.28
N PRO A 25 -28.04 -17.62 11.43
CA PRO A 25 -27.31 -17.77 12.69
C PRO A 25 -26.15 -18.77 12.55
N CYS A 26 -25.03 -18.47 13.19
CA CYS A 26 -23.87 -19.37 13.26
C CYS A 26 -23.72 -20.03 14.63
N HIS A 27 -24.42 -19.54 15.64
CA HIS A 27 -24.43 -20.06 17.03
C HIS A 27 -23.03 -20.19 17.63
N ASP A 28 -22.13 -19.24 17.32
CA ASP A 28 -20.75 -19.21 17.84
C ASP A 28 -20.51 -18.00 18.78
N MET A 29 -19.35 -17.98 19.44
CA MET A 29 -19.00 -16.91 20.39
C MET A 29 -18.97 -15.53 19.74
N VAL A 30 -18.55 -15.42 18.47
CA VAL A 30 -18.52 -14.13 17.75
C VAL A 30 -19.94 -13.57 17.59
N GLU A 31 -20.92 -14.44 17.32
CA GLU A 31 -22.33 -14.04 17.25
C GLU A 31 -22.85 -13.58 18.60
N VAL A 32 -22.55 -14.35 19.67
CA VAL A 32 -22.98 -14.02 21.05
C VAL A 32 -22.40 -12.68 21.47
N GLU A 33 -21.13 -12.42 21.21
CA GLU A 33 -20.46 -11.15 21.53
C GLU A 33 -21.06 -9.98 20.77
N LEU A 34 -21.40 -10.16 19.48
CA LEU A 34 -22.04 -9.13 18.67
C LEU A 34 -23.48 -8.83 19.08
N LEU A 35 -24.24 -9.86 19.51
CA LEU A 35 -25.58 -9.68 20.07
C LEU A 35 -25.51 -8.96 21.41
N ALA A 36 -24.61 -9.38 22.32
CA ALA A 36 -24.39 -8.73 23.61
C ALA A 36 -23.96 -7.28 23.48
N ALA A 37 -23.16 -6.96 22.44
CA ALA A 37 -22.75 -5.60 22.12
C ALA A 37 -23.84 -4.75 21.40
N GLY A 38 -25.01 -5.32 21.12
CA GLY A 38 -26.08 -4.63 20.40
C GLY A 38 -25.78 -4.32 18.94
N LEU A 39 -24.80 -5.00 18.32
CA LEU A 39 -24.41 -4.80 16.92
C LEU A 39 -25.19 -5.73 15.97
N LEU A 40 -25.73 -6.80 16.50
CA LEU A 40 -26.69 -7.70 15.84
C LEU A 40 -27.98 -7.79 16.69
N GLU A 41 -29.06 -8.14 16.04
CA GLU A 41 -30.30 -8.52 16.68
C GLU A 41 -30.85 -9.80 16.06
N ARG A 42 -31.61 -10.58 16.84
CA ARG A 42 -32.34 -11.77 16.37
C ARG A 42 -33.73 -11.36 15.91
N VAL A 43 -34.09 -11.77 14.72
CA VAL A 43 -35.42 -11.57 14.14
C VAL A 43 -36.07 -12.90 13.91
N ARG A 44 -37.28 -13.10 14.47
CA ARG A 44 -38.06 -14.31 14.28
C ARG A 44 -39.20 -14.04 13.31
N SER A 45 -39.27 -14.82 12.24
CA SER A 45 -40.37 -14.75 11.29
C SER A 45 -41.66 -15.29 11.87
N ALA A 46 -42.81 -15.00 11.26
CA ALA A 46 -44.11 -15.57 11.60
C ALA A 46 -44.12 -17.11 11.47
N THR A 47 -43.26 -17.70 10.65
CA THR A 47 -43.08 -19.12 10.45
C THR A 47 -42.10 -19.79 11.45
N GLY A 48 -41.59 -19.00 12.43
CA GLY A 48 -40.68 -19.48 13.45
C GLY A 48 -39.21 -19.51 13.07
N HIS A 49 -38.82 -19.15 11.82
CA HIS A 49 -37.43 -19.08 11.41
C HIS A 49 -36.74 -17.91 12.09
N GLU A 50 -35.54 -18.17 12.63
CA GLU A 50 -34.67 -17.17 13.25
C GLU A 50 -33.59 -16.71 12.26
N THR A 51 -33.43 -15.41 12.14
CA THR A 51 -32.38 -14.77 11.36
C THR A 51 -31.70 -13.68 12.18
N LEU A 52 -30.50 -13.28 11.78
CA LEU A 52 -29.75 -12.17 12.35
C LEU A 52 -29.90 -10.95 11.47
N ARG A 53 -30.06 -9.80 12.09
CA ARG A 53 -30.03 -8.51 11.41
C ARG A 53 -28.98 -7.61 12.04
N VAL A 54 -28.27 -6.86 11.22
CA VAL A 54 -27.32 -5.84 11.68
C VAL A 54 -28.12 -4.64 12.18
N THR A 55 -27.87 -4.20 13.40
CA THR A 55 -28.51 -3.02 14.00
C THR A 55 -27.94 -1.71 13.42
N ASP A 56 -28.57 -0.59 13.70
CA ASP A 56 -28.05 0.73 13.32
C ASP A 56 -26.64 0.98 13.88
N ALA A 57 -26.37 0.53 15.12
CA ALA A 57 -25.02 0.58 15.70
C ALA A 57 -24.02 -0.29 14.93
N GLY A 58 -24.43 -1.48 14.49
CA GLY A 58 -23.64 -2.36 13.64
C GLY A 58 -23.36 -1.74 12.26
N ILE A 59 -24.36 -1.10 11.66
CA ILE A 59 -24.23 -0.36 10.40
C ILE A 59 -23.25 0.82 10.57
N ALA A 60 -23.37 1.60 11.64
CA ALA A 60 -22.46 2.70 11.93
C ALA A 60 -21.01 2.23 12.07
N LEU A 61 -20.77 1.11 12.78
CA LEU A 61 -19.44 0.50 12.89
C LEU A 61 -18.86 0.04 11.54
N LEU A 62 -19.70 -0.53 10.67
CA LEU A 62 -19.28 -0.91 9.32
C LEU A 62 -18.95 0.32 8.47
N ALA A 63 -19.78 1.37 8.54
CA ALA A 63 -19.57 2.63 7.83
C ALA A 63 -18.27 3.32 8.27
N GLU A 64 -18.02 3.42 9.58
CA GLU A 64 -16.76 3.96 10.13
C GLU A 64 -15.54 3.19 9.62
N THR A 65 -15.63 1.85 9.59
CA THR A 65 -14.56 0.99 9.08
C THR A 65 -14.28 1.26 7.60
N LEU A 66 -15.33 1.42 6.79
CA LEU A 66 -15.20 1.73 5.36
C LEU A 66 -14.58 3.12 5.15
N GLN A 67 -15.03 4.13 5.90
CA GLN A 67 -14.46 5.48 5.82
C GLN A 67 -13.00 5.52 6.19
N ARG A 68 -12.61 4.84 7.28
CA ARG A 68 -11.21 4.75 7.70
C ARG A 68 -10.34 4.07 6.64
N ASN A 69 -10.82 2.98 6.03
CA ASN A 69 -10.08 2.30 4.97
C ASN A 69 -9.96 3.16 3.71
N ARG A 70 -11.02 3.92 3.37
CA ARG A 70 -10.98 4.89 2.27
C ARG A 70 -9.94 5.98 2.52
N ARG A 71 -10.00 6.65 3.68
CA ARG A 71 -9.01 7.69 4.06
C ARG A 71 -7.58 7.17 4.02
N THR A 72 -7.35 5.93 4.47
CA THR A 72 -6.00 5.32 4.42
C THR A 72 -5.53 5.12 2.99
N ARG A 73 -6.41 4.63 2.11
CA ARG A 73 -6.09 4.45 0.69
C ARG A 73 -5.84 5.79 0.02
N ASP A 74 -6.69 6.78 0.28
CA ASP A 74 -6.54 8.12 -0.29
C ASP A 74 -5.21 8.77 0.15
N ALA A 75 -4.82 8.61 1.43
CA ALA A 75 -3.54 9.08 1.95
C ALA A 75 -2.34 8.36 1.30
N HIS A 76 -2.45 7.04 1.09
CA HIS A 76 -1.43 6.27 0.38
C HIS A 76 -1.28 6.75 -1.06
N GLU A 77 -2.39 6.84 -1.81
CA GLU A 77 -2.38 7.28 -3.21
C GLU A 77 -1.84 8.72 -3.36
N ALA A 78 -2.21 9.61 -2.45
CA ALA A 78 -1.70 10.99 -2.44
C ALA A 78 -0.18 11.02 -2.23
N LEU A 79 0.35 10.17 -1.33
CA LEU A 79 1.80 10.09 -1.11
C LEU A 79 2.53 9.43 -2.27
N VAL A 80 1.96 8.39 -2.89
CA VAL A 80 2.48 7.77 -4.12
C VAL A 80 2.59 8.80 -5.23
N GLU A 81 1.54 9.59 -5.44
CA GLU A 81 1.55 10.64 -6.46
C GLU A 81 2.59 11.72 -6.17
N ARG A 82 2.73 12.12 -4.90
CA ARG A 82 3.74 13.10 -4.48
C ARG A 82 5.16 12.60 -4.76
N VAL A 83 5.48 11.36 -4.36
CA VAL A 83 6.79 10.74 -4.63
C VAL A 83 7.07 10.66 -6.13
N ALA A 84 6.11 10.21 -6.91
CA ALA A 84 6.24 10.09 -8.35
C ALA A 84 6.49 11.46 -9.02
N ARG A 85 5.77 12.49 -8.57
CA ARG A 85 5.96 13.88 -9.03
C ARG A 85 7.34 14.43 -8.65
N GLU A 86 7.83 14.13 -7.45
CA GLU A 86 9.16 14.52 -7.02
C GLU A 86 10.26 13.85 -7.87
N MET A 87 10.10 12.57 -8.22
CA MET A 87 11.01 11.88 -9.13
C MET A 87 11.01 12.54 -10.52
N THR A 88 9.84 12.89 -11.03
CA THR A 88 9.72 13.58 -12.32
C THR A 88 10.38 14.98 -12.28
N ARG A 89 10.16 15.75 -11.21
CA ARG A 89 10.81 17.06 -11.02
C ARG A 89 12.33 16.98 -10.92
N SER A 90 12.86 15.86 -10.41
CA SER A 90 14.31 15.60 -10.38
C SER A 90 14.89 15.11 -11.72
N GLY A 91 14.13 15.21 -12.82
CA GLY A 91 14.56 14.84 -14.17
C GLY A 91 14.54 13.33 -14.41
N ARG A 92 13.72 12.57 -13.69
CA ARG A 92 13.57 11.12 -13.86
C ARG A 92 12.31 10.78 -14.62
N LEU A 93 12.31 9.67 -15.36
CA LEU A 93 11.10 9.03 -15.85
C LEU A 93 10.54 8.18 -14.70
N ALA A 94 9.28 8.35 -14.36
CA ALA A 94 8.62 7.67 -13.24
C ALA A 94 7.38 6.91 -13.69
N TRP A 95 7.13 5.77 -13.06
CA TRP A 95 5.95 4.93 -13.26
C TRP A 95 5.33 4.58 -11.91
N ARG A 96 4.01 4.45 -11.88
CA ARG A 96 3.25 3.97 -10.72
C ARG A 96 2.72 2.57 -10.99
N GLY A 97 2.75 1.71 -9.96
CA GLY A 97 2.16 0.37 -10.04
C GLY A 97 2.73 -0.53 -11.14
N LEU A 98 4.00 -0.35 -11.51
CA LEU A 98 4.66 -1.14 -12.53
C LEU A 98 4.78 -2.60 -12.07
N SER A 99 4.25 -3.53 -12.88
CA SER A 99 4.34 -4.96 -12.58
C SER A 99 5.65 -5.54 -13.14
N LEU A 100 6.52 -5.98 -12.25
CA LEU A 100 7.86 -6.48 -12.54
C LEU A 100 8.03 -7.92 -12.08
N ARG A 101 8.99 -8.62 -12.67
CA ARG A 101 9.40 -9.97 -12.24
C ARG A 101 10.90 -9.98 -11.95
N ALA A 102 11.25 -10.53 -10.80
CA ALA A 102 12.63 -10.76 -10.41
C ALA A 102 12.87 -12.25 -10.13
N ARG A 103 14.09 -12.71 -10.37
CA ARG A 103 14.49 -14.04 -9.96
C ARG A 103 15.08 -13.96 -8.56
N VAL A 104 14.38 -14.50 -7.57
CA VAL A 104 14.83 -14.50 -6.17
C VAL A 104 15.16 -15.93 -5.78
N GLY A 105 16.45 -16.22 -5.57
CA GLY A 105 16.92 -17.59 -5.43
C GLY A 105 16.63 -18.41 -6.70
N GLU A 106 16.03 -19.58 -6.54
CA GLU A 106 15.64 -20.45 -7.67
C GLU A 106 14.27 -20.13 -8.26
N GLY A 107 13.49 -19.23 -7.61
CA GLY A 107 12.11 -18.89 -7.98
C GLY A 107 11.97 -17.53 -8.63
N TRP A 108 10.77 -17.28 -9.14
CA TRP A 108 10.35 -15.98 -9.64
C TRP A 108 9.45 -15.29 -8.62
N ALA A 109 9.74 -14.03 -8.30
CA ALA A 109 8.89 -13.18 -7.48
C ALA A 109 8.29 -12.05 -8.34
N MET A 110 7.01 -11.78 -8.12
CA MET A 110 6.37 -10.58 -8.65
C MET A 110 6.70 -9.40 -7.73
N ALA A 111 7.05 -8.28 -8.34
CA ALA A 111 7.34 -7.03 -7.66
C ALA A 111 6.48 -5.92 -8.26
N MET A 112 5.74 -5.22 -7.42
CA MET A 112 4.90 -4.09 -7.81
C MET A 112 5.23 -2.91 -6.90
N PRO A 113 6.33 -2.18 -7.18
CA PRO A 113 6.66 -0.99 -6.41
C PRO A 113 5.59 0.08 -6.62
N ASP A 114 5.33 0.85 -5.57
CA ASP A 114 4.39 1.97 -5.66
C ASP A 114 4.87 3.01 -6.66
N VAL A 115 6.18 3.32 -6.64
CA VAL A 115 6.84 4.16 -7.65
C VAL A 115 8.15 3.51 -8.11
N TYR A 116 8.33 3.45 -9.40
CA TYR A 116 9.57 3.06 -10.06
C TYR A 116 10.07 4.20 -10.91
N SER A 117 11.36 4.50 -10.88
CA SER A 117 11.92 5.57 -11.69
C SER A 117 13.32 5.25 -12.23
N ILE A 118 13.66 5.81 -13.39
CA ILE A 118 15.01 5.78 -13.98
C ILE A 118 15.43 7.19 -14.34
N ARG A 119 16.73 7.45 -14.45
CA ARG A 119 17.19 8.71 -15.01
C ARG A 119 16.81 8.82 -16.49
N HIS A 120 16.47 10.02 -16.91
CA HIS A 120 16.22 10.33 -18.33
C HIS A 120 17.58 10.46 -19.06
N THR A 121 18.10 9.32 -19.50
CA THR A 121 19.40 9.21 -20.17
C THR A 121 19.37 8.12 -21.24
N THR A 122 20.20 8.25 -22.26
CA THR A 122 20.44 7.23 -23.30
C THR A 122 21.63 6.34 -22.97
N VAL A 123 22.34 6.61 -21.88
CA VAL A 123 23.50 5.83 -21.44
C VAL A 123 23.07 4.83 -20.36
N GLU A 124 23.11 3.54 -20.67
CA GLU A 124 22.63 2.47 -19.79
C GLU A 124 23.25 2.53 -18.39
N ALA A 125 24.56 2.79 -18.29
CA ALA A 125 25.28 2.86 -17.03
C ALA A 125 24.77 3.99 -16.08
N TYR A 126 24.05 4.96 -16.60
CA TYR A 126 23.53 6.12 -15.84
C TYR A 126 22.03 6.04 -15.58
N LEU A 127 21.36 4.95 -15.95
CA LEU A 127 19.90 4.81 -15.73
C LEU A 127 19.49 4.89 -14.28
N GLU A 128 20.32 4.34 -13.38
CA GLU A 128 20.11 4.34 -11.93
C GLU A 128 18.65 4.08 -11.54
N PRO A 129 18.14 2.87 -11.78
CA PRO A 129 16.76 2.54 -11.42
C PRO A 129 16.53 2.64 -9.92
N ILE A 130 15.42 3.23 -9.51
CA ILE A 130 15.03 3.41 -8.10
C ILE A 130 13.63 2.86 -7.88
N VAL A 131 13.49 2.09 -6.80
CA VAL A 131 12.21 1.65 -6.26
C VAL A 131 11.86 2.49 -5.05
N HIS A 132 10.60 2.95 -4.98
CA HIS A 132 10.01 3.52 -3.78
C HIS A 132 8.80 2.69 -3.38
N GLU A 133 8.79 2.24 -2.13
CA GLU A 133 7.68 1.57 -1.45
C GLU A 133 7.10 2.50 -0.40
N ILE A 134 5.82 2.82 -0.52
CA ILE A 134 5.17 3.85 0.30
C ILE A 134 4.36 3.19 1.42
N LYS A 135 4.49 3.70 2.64
CA LYS A 135 3.74 3.23 3.81
C LYS A 135 3.16 4.40 4.61
N VAL A 136 1.85 4.40 4.77
CA VAL A 136 1.13 5.41 5.56
C VAL A 136 0.58 4.86 6.88
N ARG A 137 0.77 3.55 7.15
CA ARG A 137 0.34 2.89 8.39
C ARG A 137 1.40 1.92 8.87
N ARG A 138 1.63 1.94 10.19
CA ARG A 138 2.56 1.01 10.83
C ARG A 138 2.24 -0.46 10.57
N ALA A 139 0.95 -0.84 10.65
CA ALA A 139 0.55 -2.23 10.43
C ALA A 139 0.90 -2.73 9.02
N ASP A 140 0.74 -1.87 8.00
CA ASP A 140 1.04 -2.21 6.61
C ASP A 140 2.56 -2.30 6.39
N LEU A 141 3.34 -1.42 7.03
CA LEU A 141 4.80 -1.50 7.05
C LEU A 141 5.27 -2.83 7.67
N LEU A 142 4.80 -3.16 8.88
CA LEU A 142 5.21 -4.38 9.58
C LEU A 142 4.81 -5.65 8.81
N CYS A 143 3.67 -5.66 8.12
CA CYS A 143 3.28 -6.76 7.25
C CYS A 143 4.22 -6.89 6.04
N ASP A 144 4.58 -5.76 5.43
CA ASP A 144 5.47 -5.73 4.26
C ASP A 144 6.89 -6.18 4.62
N LEU A 145 7.44 -5.73 5.74
CA LEU A 145 8.78 -6.10 6.20
C LEU A 145 8.96 -7.60 6.44
N ARG A 146 7.89 -8.35 6.70
CA ARG A 146 7.91 -9.82 6.83
C ARG A 146 8.09 -10.53 5.50
N ILE A 147 7.85 -9.85 4.37
CA ILE A 147 7.90 -10.46 3.03
C ILE A 147 9.30 -10.23 2.44
N ALA A 148 10.28 -11.00 2.92
CA ALA A 148 11.68 -10.88 2.49
C ALA A 148 11.85 -11.07 0.97
N ALA A 149 11.10 -11.97 0.35
CA ALA A 149 11.17 -12.22 -1.09
C ALA A 149 10.76 -11.00 -1.94
N LYS A 150 9.74 -10.23 -1.50
CA LYS A 150 9.34 -8.98 -2.15
C LYS A 150 10.48 -7.94 -2.11
N ARG A 151 11.06 -7.75 -0.92
CA ARG A 151 12.17 -6.82 -0.73
C ARG A 151 13.41 -7.23 -1.54
N ALA A 152 13.75 -8.53 -1.55
CA ALA A 152 14.84 -9.06 -2.37
C ALA A 152 14.60 -8.78 -3.86
N ALA A 153 13.35 -8.92 -4.34
CA ALA A 153 12.99 -8.56 -5.71
C ALA A 153 13.19 -7.07 -5.99
N TYR A 154 12.81 -6.19 -5.08
CA TYR A 154 13.04 -4.75 -5.23
C TYR A 154 14.53 -4.39 -5.30
N VAL A 155 15.32 -4.94 -4.39
CA VAL A 155 16.78 -4.77 -4.38
C VAL A 155 17.43 -5.26 -5.67
N GLN A 156 16.93 -6.34 -6.26
CA GLN A 156 17.46 -6.89 -7.49
C GLN A 156 17.05 -6.07 -8.73
N LEU A 157 15.91 -5.39 -8.70
CA LEU A 157 15.37 -4.62 -9.82
C LEU A 157 15.73 -3.13 -9.78
N SER A 158 16.53 -2.71 -8.79
CA SER A 158 16.90 -1.31 -8.62
C SER A 158 18.32 -1.12 -8.11
N SER A 159 18.94 -0.02 -8.47
CA SER A 159 20.20 0.42 -7.87
C SER A 159 20.02 0.92 -6.44
N GLU A 160 18.84 1.47 -6.14
CA GLU A 160 18.43 1.93 -4.81
C GLU A 160 16.99 1.53 -4.54
N CYS A 161 16.74 1.06 -3.32
CA CYS A 161 15.39 0.75 -2.83
C CYS A 161 15.09 1.66 -1.64
N TRP A 162 13.96 2.34 -1.67
CA TRP A 162 13.55 3.30 -0.65
C TRP A 162 12.20 2.93 -0.06
N TYR A 163 12.11 3.00 1.27
CA TYR A 163 10.83 3.09 1.95
C TYR A 163 10.51 4.58 2.21
N VAL A 164 9.36 5.00 1.73
CA VAL A 164 8.81 6.32 2.03
C VAL A 164 7.70 6.15 3.04
N ILE A 165 7.93 6.59 4.26
CA ILE A 165 7.02 6.40 5.37
C ILE A 165 6.35 7.71 5.78
N ALA A 166 5.07 7.64 6.14
CA ALA A 166 4.41 8.77 6.78
C ALA A 166 5.06 9.03 8.15
N ARG A 167 5.11 10.29 8.56
CA ARG A 167 5.72 10.71 9.82
C ARG A 167 5.13 9.96 11.02
N GLY A 168 5.99 9.42 11.89
CA GLY A 168 5.61 8.80 13.16
C GLY A 168 5.08 7.36 13.07
N ILE A 169 5.13 6.69 11.90
CA ILE A 169 4.72 5.29 11.82
C ILE A 169 5.82 4.29 12.16
N ALA A 170 7.09 4.68 12.02
CA ALA A 170 8.26 3.87 12.38
C ALA A 170 9.51 4.74 12.48
N GLU A 171 10.52 4.20 13.16
CA GLU A 171 11.87 4.75 13.15
C GLU A 171 12.69 4.16 11.99
N PRO A 172 13.67 4.91 11.44
CA PRO A 172 14.49 4.44 10.32
C PRO A 172 15.19 3.10 10.57
N ASP A 173 15.58 2.83 11.80
CA ASP A 173 16.30 1.60 12.18
C ASP A 173 15.42 0.34 12.16
N GLU A 174 14.11 0.50 12.13
CA GLU A 174 13.18 -0.62 11.98
C GLU A 174 13.14 -1.16 10.53
N ILE A 175 13.63 -0.37 9.58
CA ILE A 175 13.65 -0.72 8.15
C ILE A 175 15.01 -1.35 7.83
N PRO A 176 15.05 -2.47 7.09
CA PRO A 176 16.28 -3.18 6.77
C PRO A 176 17.34 -2.29 6.12
N PRO A 177 18.64 -2.49 6.45
CA PRO A 177 19.72 -1.58 6.04
C PRO A 177 19.98 -1.57 4.52
N GLU A 178 19.51 -2.57 3.80
CA GLU A 178 19.59 -2.61 2.33
C GLU A 178 18.66 -1.60 1.64
N CYS A 179 17.77 -0.94 2.40
CA CYS A 179 16.86 0.09 1.91
C CYS A 179 17.17 1.45 2.54
N GLY A 180 16.99 2.51 1.78
CA GLY A 180 16.93 3.87 2.30
C GLY A 180 15.58 4.16 2.95
N VAL A 181 15.53 5.22 3.73
CA VAL A 181 14.31 5.69 4.40
C VAL A 181 14.11 7.17 4.14
N MET A 182 12.94 7.51 3.60
CA MET A 182 12.44 8.88 3.53
C MET A 182 11.22 9.01 4.45
N VAL A 183 11.12 10.12 5.13
CA VAL A 183 9.95 10.48 5.94
C VAL A 183 9.17 11.57 5.22
N ALA A 184 7.89 11.29 4.96
CA ALA A 184 7.01 12.28 4.37
C ALA A 184 6.56 13.29 5.44
N THR A 185 6.81 14.57 5.18
CA THR A 185 6.38 15.71 5.98
C THR A 185 5.43 16.58 5.16
N ASP A 186 4.82 17.57 5.78
CA ASP A 186 3.96 18.52 5.06
C ASP A 186 4.76 19.36 4.04
N GLU A 187 6.04 19.57 4.31
CA GLU A 187 6.95 20.41 3.51
C GLU A 187 7.66 19.63 2.40
N GLY A 188 7.97 18.33 2.60
CA GLY A 188 8.78 17.58 1.65
C GLY A 188 8.93 16.09 1.98
N LEU A 189 9.92 15.50 1.36
CA LEU A 189 10.40 14.15 1.62
C LEU A 189 11.79 14.26 2.26
N ASP A 190 11.87 14.05 3.56
CA ASP A 190 13.13 14.16 4.31
C ASP A 190 13.87 12.81 4.25
N VAL A 191 15.14 12.84 3.84
CA VAL A 191 16.00 11.64 3.84
C VAL A 191 16.45 11.37 5.27
N ALA A 192 15.85 10.39 5.93
CA ALA A 192 16.22 9.96 7.28
C ALA A 192 17.42 8.99 7.26
N ARG A 193 17.54 8.16 6.23
CA ARG A 193 18.68 7.27 5.98
C ARG A 193 18.86 7.08 4.48
N PRO A 194 20.05 7.36 3.91
CA PRO A 194 20.30 7.15 2.48
C PRO A 194 20.23 5.66 2.11
N ALA A 195 19.76 5.38 0.90
CA ALA A 195 19.78 4.03 0.37
C ALA A 195 21.20 3.62 -0.06
N PRO A 196 21.62 2.40 0.21
CA PRO A 196 22.84 1.86 -0.39
C PRO A 196 22.69 1.79 -1.91
N LYS A 197 23.64 2.41 -2.62
CA LYS A 197 23.68 2.36 -4.09
C LYS A 197 24.38 1.10 -4.56
N ARG A 198 23.77 0.39 -5.48
CA ARG A 198 24.27 -0.87 -6.07
C ARG A 198 24.44 -0.72 -7.57
N ALA A 199 25.52 -1.27 -8.10
CA ALA A 199 25.65 -1.42 -9.54
C ALA A 199 24.65 -2.48 -10.02
N MET A 200 23.94 -2.20 -11.10
CA MET A 200 23.05 -3.17 -11.73
C MET A 200 22.99 -2.96 -13.24
N GLN A 201 22.70 -4.04 -13.95
CA GLN A 201 22.29 -3.99 -15.35
C GLN A 201 20.79 -4.20 -15.42
N VAL A 202 20.12 -3.41 -16.26
CA VAL A 202 18.66 -3.52 -16.44
C VAL A 202 18.36 -4.79 -17.24
N PRO A 203 17.69 -5.80 -16.66
CA PRO A 203 17.40 -7.03 -17.36
C PRO A 203 16.34 -6.81 -18.45
N PHE A 204 16.39 -7.63 -19.51
CA PHE A 204 15.46 -7.53 -20.65
C PHE A 204 13.99 -7.49 -20.21
N GLY A 205 13.62 -8.31 -19.22
CA GLY A 205 12.24 -8.33 -18.70
C GLY A 205 11.80 -6.99 -18.11
N LEU A 206 12.72 -6.25 -17.51
CA LEU A 206 12.45 -4.90 -16.99
C LEU A 206 12.28 -3.90 -18.14
N TRP A 207 13.15 -3.94 -19.17
CA TRP A 207 12.97 -3.14 -20.37
C TRP A 207 11.61 -3.36 -21.03
N MET A 208 11.18 -4.62 -21.14
CA MET A 208 9.86 -4.95 -21.69
C MET A 208 8.70 -4.45 -20.81
N ALA A 209 8.86 -4.41 -19.50
CA ALA A 209 7.86 -3.84 -18.60
C ALA A 209 7.76 -2.31 -18.78
N LEU A 210 8.88 -1.63 -18.86
CA LEU A 210 8.94 -0.18 -19.11
C LEU A 210 8.35 0.20 -20.48
N ALA A 211 8.68 -0.57 -21.52
CA ALA A 211 8.19 -0.32 -22.88
C ALA A 211 6.66 -0.49 -23.02
N ARG A 212 6.03 -1.31 -22.17
CA ARG A 212 4.58 -1.54 -22.16
C ARG A 212 3.81 -0.56 -21.27
N ALA A 213 4.50 0.12 -20.38
CA ALA A 213 3.92 1.04 -19.43
C ALA A 213 4.11 2.49 -19.91
N THR A 214 3.15 3.34 -19.61
CA THR A 214 3.26 4.76 -19.86
C THR A 214 3.91 5.42 -18.64
N PRO A 215 5.04 6.14 -18.78
CA PRO A 215 5.57 6.92 -17.69
C PRO A 215 4.58 8.03 -17.33
N LEU A 216 4.65 8.50 -16.09
CA LEU A 216 3.92 9.70 -15.72
C LEU A 216 4.40 10.86 -16.61
N ASP A 217 3.47 11.65 -17.09
CA ASP A 217 3.79 12.82 -17.89
C ASP A 217 4.69 13.73 -17.05
N GLY A 218 5.98 13.65 -17.35
CA GLY A 218 6.91 14.66 -16.95
C GLY A 218 6.44 15.96 -17.61
N TRP A 219 6.55 17.04 -16.88
CA TRP A 219 6.26 18.38 -17.38
C TRP A 219 6.86 18.53 -18.78
N ARG A 220 6.13 18.15 -19.81
CA ARG A 220 6.33 18.63 -21.15
C ARG A 220 5.85 20.08 -21.09
N SER A 221 6.76 21.01 -20.88
CA SER A 221 6.46 22.36 -21.24
C SER A 221 6.29 22.36 -22.77
N GLU A 222 5.05 22.29 -23.24
CA GLU A 222 4.70 22.57 -24.62
C GLU A 222 5.14 23.99 -24.98
N ASP A 223 5.48 24.80 -23.99
CA ASP A 223 5.99 26.19 -24.15
C ASP A 223 7.49 26.27 -24.45
N ALA A 224 8.28 25.22 -24.33
CA ALA A 224 9.72 25.26 -24.61
C ALA A 224 10.08 25.07 -26.09
N GLN A 225 9.12 24.83 -26.97
CA GLN A 225 9.33 24.65 -28.42
C GLN A 225 8.86 25.81 -29.29
N GLN A 226 8.35 26.89 -28.70
CA GLN A 226 7.92 28.08 -29.48
C GLN A 226 8.94 29.19 -29.51
N ASP A 227 10.11 29.08 -28.86
CA ASP A 227 11.17 30.09 -28.83
C ASP A 227 12.51 29.60 -29.42
N LEU A 228 12.49 28.86 -30.52
CA LEU A 228 13.68 28.57 -31.34
C LEU A 228 13.39 28.84 -32.80
#